data_039c3f96f8b9aa38e3b30df7758cf529
#
_entry.id   039c3f96f8b9aa38e3b30df7758cf529
#
_cell.length_a   1.000
_cell.length_b   1.000
_cell.length_c   1.000
_cell.angle_alpha   90.00
_cell.angle_beta   90.00
_cell.angle_gamma   90.00
#
_symmetry.space_group_name_H-M   'P 1'
#
loop_
_entity.id
_entity.type
_entity.pdbx_description
1 polymer ?
#
loop_
_entity_poly.entity_id
_entity_poly.type
_entity_poly.pdbx_seq_one_letter_code
_entity_poly.pdbx_strand_id
1 'polypeptide(L)'
;MTPARERRPLVGIVDYGAGNLVSVARGLEIAGAEARLIRRPEDLGDVELLVVPGVGAAAPAMARLEAAGLVGPIRAWLEADRWFLGICLGLQLLFDGSDEDGAETLGAIRGRTRILSGGARLPHIGWNQVERDRDHPTFEEIPDRADFYFVHSYAGRPEGPTAGELVLAETTDGSSFISAVARGRMLGVQFHPERSGPYGLRFLGNVVDMVRRDGGVDAAASPVETGPAVEVAASAVQVAAPAVESVV
;
A
#
# COMPACT_ATOMS: atom_id res chain seq x y z
N MET A 1 26.80 2.99 -30.39
CA MET A 1 26.20 3.70 -29.27
C MET A 1 25.45 2.67 -28.45
N THR A 2 25.94 2.33 -27.27
CA THR A 2 25.19 1.47 -26.31
C THR A 2 23.95 2.25 -25.89
N PRO A 3 22.72 1.69 -25.99
CA PRO A 3 21.54 2.39 -25.48
C PRO A 3 21.75 2.70 -23.99
N ALA A 4 21.48 3.92 -23.60
CA ALA A 4 21.51 4.30 -22.19
C ALA A 4 20.65 3.29 -21.42
N ARG A 5 21.23 2.66 -20.40
CA ARG A 5 20.52 1.68 -19.57
C ARG A 5 19.35 2.41 -18.94
N GLU A 6 18.15 2.04 -19.33
CA GLU A 6 16.94 2.67 -18.82
C GLU A 6 16.94 2.60 -17.29
N ARG A 7 16.70 3.72 -16.63
CA ARG A 7 16.72 3.79 -15.15
C ARG A 7 15.69 2.83 -14.58
N ARG A 8 16.10 1.97 -13.67
CA ARG A 8 15.23 1.05 -12.95
C ARG A 8 14.92 1.66 -11.57
N PRO A 9 13.67 2.09 -11.30
CA PRO A 9 13.33 2.62 -10.00
C PRO A 9 13.47 1.55 -8.92
N LEU A 10 13.90 1.96 -7.72
CA LEU A 10 14.00 1.08 -6.56
C LEU A 10 12.65 0.96 -5.87
N VAL A 11 12.12 -0.26 -5.84
CA VAL A 11 10.82 -0.58 -5.23
C VAL A 11 11.03 -1.35 -3.93
N GLY A 12 10.56 -0.78 -2.83
CA GLY A 12 10.53 -1.44 -1.53
C GLY A 12 9.26 -2.26 -1.35
N ILE A 13 9.38 -3.55 -1.07
CA ILE A 13 8.26 -4.46 -0.78
C ILE A 13 8.25 -4.75 0.71
N VAL A 14 7.20 -4.33 1.40
CA VAL A 14 7.09 -4.53 2.86
C VAL A 14 6.92 -6.01 3.19
N ASP A 15 7.87 -6.54 3.97
CA ASP A 15 7.90 -7.92 4.47
C ASP A 15 7.56 -7.94 5.97
N TYR A 16 6.29 -8.09 6.28
CA TYR A 16 5.81 -8.29 7.65
C TYR A 16 5.36 -9.75 7.91
N GLY A 17 5.86 -10.69 7.10
CA GLY A 17 5.59 -12.12 7.24
C GLY A 17 4.23 -12.56 6.68
N ALA A 18 3.66 -11.80 5.72
CA ALA A 18 2.44 -12.17 5.00
C ALA A 18 2.54 -11.76 3.53
N GLY A 19 1.84 -12.49 2.66
CA GLY A 19 1.78 -12.22 1.21
C GLY A 19 2.76 -13.06 0.38
N ASN A 20 2.52 -13.07 -0.92
CA ASN A 20 3.38 -13.77 -1.89
C ASN A 20 4.49 -12.82 -2.39
N LEU A 21 5.45 -12.50 -1.51
CA LEU A 21 6.51 -11.53 -1.78
C LEU A 21 7.35 -11.90 -3.02
N VAL A 22 7.59 -13.20 -3.23
CA VAL A 22 8.39 -13.68 -4.37
C VAL A 22 7.71 -13.36 -5.70
N SER A 23 6.41 -13.60 -5.82
CA SER A 23 5.66 -13.29 -7.03
C SER A 23 5.54 -11.79 -7.26
N VAL A 24 5.34 -10.99 -6.20
CA VAL A 24 5.30 -9.52 -6.29
C VAL A 24 6.65 -8.98 -6.75
N ALA A 25 7.75 -9.41 -6.12
CA ALA A 25 9.10 -9.00 -6.51
C ALA A 25 9.39 -9.34 -7.98
N ARG A 26 9.10 -10.58 -8.38
CA ARG A 26 9.30 -11.02 -9.77
C ARG A 26 8.45 -10.23 -10.77
N GLY A 27 7.19 -9.93 -10.44
CA GLY A 27 6.32 -9.09 -11.28
C GLY A 27 6.89 -7.69 -11.49
N LEU A 28 7.39 -7.05 -10.42
CA LEU A 28 8.02 -5.74 -10.45
C LEU A 28 9.36 -5.75 -11.20
N GLU A 29 10.17 -6.81 -11.06
CA GLU A 29 11.42 -6.96 -11.80
C GLU A 29 11.18 -7.13 -13.31
N ILE A 30 10.16 -7.92 -13.71
CA ILE A 30 9.72 -8.04 -15.11
C ILE A 30 9.21 -6.69 -15.62
N ALA A 31 8.52 -5.91 -14.79
CA ALA A 31 8.09 -4.55 -15.09
C ALA A 31 9.24 -3.52 -15.18
N GLY A 32 10.48 -3.93 -14.93
CA GLY A 32 11.67 -3.07 -15.09
C GLY A 32 12.06 -2.31 -13.82
N ALA A 33 11.62 -2.72 -12.64
CA ALA A 33 12.07 -2.19 -11.35
C ALA A 33 13.26 -2.97 -10.77
N GLU A 34 13.88 -2.41 -9.74
CA GLU A 34 14.74 -3.13 -8.79
C GLU A 34 13.93 -3.37 -7.52
N ALA A 35 13.78 -4.62 -7.07
CA ALA A 35 12.97 -4.97 -5.91
C ALA A 35 13.84 -5.20 -4.67
N ARG A 36 13.43 -4.62 -3.51
CA ARG A 36 14.07 -4.78 -2.21
C ARG A 36 13.03 -5.09 -1.14
N LEU A 37 13.30 -6.02 -0.25
CA LEU A 37 12.43 -6.27 0.90
C LEU A 37 12.67 -5.24 2.00
N ILE A 38 11.58 -4.72 2.55
CA ILE A 38 11.55 -3.75 3.66
C ILE A 38 11.04 -4.46 4.90
N ARG A 39 11.90 -4.67 5.88
CA ARG A 39 11.58 -5.35 7.15
C ARG A 39 11.61 -4.44 8.36
N ARG A 40 12.22 -3.26 8.21
CA ARG A 40 12.42 -2.27 9.27
C ARG A 40 12.52 -0.87 8.67
N PRO A 41 12.34 0.19 9.47
CA PRO A 41 12.35 1.57 8.99
C PRO A 41 13.59 1.98 8.19
N GLU A 42 14.77 1.46 8.58
CA GLU A 42 16.06 1.81 7.96
C GLU A 42 16.15 1.32 6.50
N ASP A 43 15.37 0.31 6.14
CA ASP A 43 15.36 -0.24 4.79
C ASP A 43 14.66 0.67 3.77
N LEU A 44 13.91 1.69 4.23
CA LEU A 44 13.12 2.62 3.39
C LEU A 44 13.98 3.62 2.59
N GLY A 45 15.14 4.01 3.11
CA GLY A 45 16.14 4.92 2.54
C GLY A 45 15.81 5.56 1.19
N ASP A 46 16.42 5.01 0.15
CA ASP A 46 16.37 5.46 -1.25
C ASP A 46 15.22 4.84 -2.07
N VAL A 47 14.26 4.17 -1.42
CA VAL A 47 13.08 3.59 -2.08
C VAL A 47 12.23 4.67 -2.74
N GLU A 48 11.84 4.43 -4.00
CA GLU A 48 11.03 5.37 -4.78
C GLU A 48 9.54 5.00 -4.78
N LEU A 49 9.21 3.70 -4.75
CA LEU A 49 7.86 3.16 -4.62
C LEU A 49 7.81 2.19 -3.45
N LEU A 50 6.89 2.40 -2.52
CA LEU A 50 6.62 1.44 -1.45
C LEU A 50 5.43 0.56 -1.83
N VAL A 51 5.64 -0.76 -1.87
CA VAL A 51 4.58 -1.74 -2.12
C VAL A 51 4.25 -2.46 -0.81
N VAL A 52 2.99 -2.46 -0.43
CA VAL A 52 2.47 -3.21 0.72
C VAL A 52 1.54 -4.30 0.19
N PRO A 53 2.06 -5.51 -0.06
CA PRO A 53 1.23 -6.65 -0.39
C PRO A 53 0.68 -7.27 0.89
N GLY A 54 -0.41 -8.03 0.79
CA GLY A 54 -0.89 -8.77 1.96
C GLY A 54 -1.99 -9.75 1.65
N VAL A 55 -2.13 -10.72 2.56
CA VAL A 55 -3.23 -11.70 2.59
C VAL A 55 -3.65 -11.93 4.04
N GLY A 56 -4.89 -12.36 4.27
CA GLY A 56 -5.45 -12.59 5.60
C GLY A 56 -6.16 -11.36 6.15
N ALA A 57 -6.26 -11.26 7.47
CA ALA A 57 -7.03 -10.25 8.18
C ALA A 57 -6.19 -9.03 8.61
N ALA A 58 -6.86 -7.89 8.86
CA ALA A 58 -6.21 -6.62 9.14
C ALA A 58 -5.51 -6.58 10.51
N ALA A 59 -6.12 -7.11 11.59
CA ALA A 59 -5.52 -7.06 12.93
C ALA A 59 -4.17 -7.78 13.02
N PRO A 60 -3.99 -9.03 12.54
CA PRO A 60 -2.69 -9.67 12.51
C PRO A 60 -1.66 -8.94 11.66
N ALA A 61 -2.09 -8.33 10.54
CA ALA A 61 -1.20 -7.56 9.67
C ALA A 61 -0.70 -6.31 10.38
N MET A 62 -1.61 -5.52 10.97
CA MET A 62 -1.25 -4.32 11.73
C MET A 62 -0.35 -4.64 12.92
N ALA A 63 -0.63 -5.71 13.68
CA ALA A 63 0.21 -6.13 14.80
C ALA A 63 1.65 -6.47 14.36
N ARG A 64 1.82 -7.12 13.20
CA ARG A 64 3.15 -7.44 12.64
C ARG A 64 3.87 -6.19 12.14
N LEU A 65 3.15 -5.28 11.46
CA LEU A 65 3.71 -3.99 11.03
C LEU A 65 4.15 -3.14 12.22
N GLU A 66 3.36 -3.13 13.31
CA GLU A 66 3.71 -2.44 14.55
C GLU A 66 4.95 -3.06 15.20
N ALA A 67 5.00 -4.40 15.32
CA ALA A 67 6.16 -5.11 15.84
C ALA A 67 7.44 -4.86 15.03
N ALA A 68 7.32 -4.63 13.72
CA ALA A 68 8.42 -4.25 12.84
C ALA A 68 8.76 -2.76 12.89
N GLY A 69 8.00 -1.93 13.62
CA GLY A 69 8.16 -0.47 13.68
C GLY A 69 7.79 0.25 12.38
N LEU A 70 7.02 -0.39 11.49
CA LEU A 70 6.75 0.12 10.14
C LEU A 70 5.47 0.95 10.03
N VAL A 71 4.54 0.91 10.99
CA VAL A 71 3.26 1.65 10.92
C VAL A 71 3.49 3.15 10.79
N GLY A 72 4.27 3.75 11.69
CA GLY A 72 4.60 5.17 11.67
C GLY A 72 5.29 5.61 10.36
N PRO A 73 6.38 4.95 9.95
CA PRO A 73 7.06 5.23 8.68
C PRO A 73 6.15 5.11 7.44
N ILE A 74 5.25 4.11 7.38
CA ILE A 74 4.29 3.97 6.27
C ILE A 74 3.28 5.12 6.27
N ARG A 75 2.76 5.52 7.44
CA ARG A 75 1.87 6.69 7.54
C ARG A 75 2.57 7.97 7.07
N ALA A 76 3.77 8.23 7.54
CA ALA A 76 4.57 9.38 7.10
C ALA A 76 4.87 9.34 5.58
N TRP A 77 5.08 8.14 5.01
CA TRP A 77 5.24 7.95 3.57
C TRP A 77 4.02 8.38 2.77
N LEU A 78 2.81 7.98 3.24
CA LEU A 78 1.53 8.33 2.63
C LEU A 78 1.19 9.82 2.79
N GLU A 79 1.47 10.41 3.96
CA GLU A 79 1.29 11.85 4.23
C GLU A 79 2.21 12.73 3.37
N ALA A 80 3.42 12.25 3.06
CA ALA A 80 4.36 12.92 2.18
C ALA A 80 4.05 12.74 0.69
N ASP A 81 2.89 12.14 0.34
CA ASP A 81 2.46 11.82 -1.03
C ASP A 81 3.55 11.13 -1.86
N ARG A 82 4.30 10.19 -1.25
CA ARG A 82 5.27 9.37 -1.96
C ARG A 82 4.59 8.19 -2.64
N TRP A 83 5.21 7.67 -3.73
CA TRP A 83 4.64 6.54 -4.47
C TRP A 83 4.39 5.33 -3.59
N PHE A 84 3.14 4.88 -3.56
CA PHE A 84 2.66 3.77 -2.75
C PHE A 84 1.72 2.88 -3.58
N LEU A 85 1.85 1.57 -3.43
CA LEU A 85 0.92 0.58 -3.99
C LEU A 85 0.50 -0.43 -2.92
N GLY A 86 -0.77 -0.40 -2.51
CA GLY A 86 -1.39 -1.43 -1.67
C GLY A 86 -2.00 -2.55 -2.53
N ILE A 87 -1.63 -3.81 -2.28
CA ILE A 87 -2.17 -4.97 -3.01
C ILE A 87 -3.03 -5.82 -2.08
N CYS A 88 -4.28 -6.06 -2.43
CA CYS A 88 -5.28 -6.85 -1.72
C CYS A 88 -5.42 -6.36 -0.27
N LEU A 89 -4.94 -7.08 0.74
CA LEU A 89 -4.95 -6.59 2.12
C LEU A 89 -4.22 -5.23 2.24
N GLY A 90 -3.16 -4.99 1.47
CA GLY A 90 -2.46 -3.70 1.45
C GLY A 90 -3.34 -2.51 1.04
N LEU A 91 -4.30 -2.69 0.11
CA LEU A 91 -5.36 -1.72 -0.14
C LEU A 91 -6.27 -1.57 1.08
N GLN A 92 -6.69 -2.67 1.68
CA GLN A 92 -7.60 -2.67 2.83
C GLN A 92 -7.00 -1.95 4.04
N LEU A 93 -5.69 -2.07 4.25
CA LEU A 93 -4.98 -1.35 5.30
C LEU A 93 -4.92 0.18 5.11
N LEU A 94 -5.21 0.71 3.92
CA LEU A 94 -5.28 2.17 3.70
C LEU A 94 -6.49 2.83 4.37
N PHE A 95 -7.56 2.09 4.66
CA PHE A 95 -8.78 2.61 5.28
C PHE A 95 -8.57 2.95 6.77
N ASP A 96 -9.60 3.51 7.43
CA ASP A 96 -9.58 3.78 8.87
C ASP A 96 -9.56 2.47 9.67
N GLY A 97 -10.17 1.41 9.16
CA GLY A 97 -10.21 0.12 9.85
C GLY A 97 -10.92 -0.99 9.09
N SER A 98 -11.02 -2.15 9.74
CA SER A 98 -11.66 -3.36 9.23
C SER A 98 -12.82 -3.81 10.11
N ASP A 99 -13.95 -4.15 9.50
CA ASP A 99 -15.09 -4.76 10.20
C ASP A 99 -14.93 -6.28 10.36
N GLU A 100 -13.89 -6.89 9.77
CA GLU A 100 -13.58 -8.31 9.93
C GLU A 100 -13.19 -8.66 11.37
N ASP A 101 -12.37 -7.82 11.96
CA ASP A 101 -11.75 -8.05 13.27
C ASP A 101 -11.74 -6.79 14.17
N GLY A 102 -12.39 -5.71 13.71
CA GLY A 102 -12.47 -4.44 14.42
C GLY A 102 -11.19 -3.62 14.46
N ALA A 103 -10.16 -4.04 13.73
CA ALA A 103 -8.85 -3.37 13.73
C ALA A 103 -8.92 -1.94 13.19
N GLU A 104 -8.21 -1.02 13.83
CA GLU A 104 -7.79 0.24 13.24
C GLU A 104 -6.60 -0.02 12.33
N THR A 105 -6.52 0.71 11.19
CA THR A 105 -5.50 0.49 10.19
C THR A 105 -4.69 1.76 9.89
N LEU A 106 -4.18 1.96 8.69
CA LEU A 106 -3.30 3.11 8.39
C LEU A 106 -4.04 4.46 8.38
N GLY A 107 -5.34 4.47 8.09
CA GLY A 107 -6.17 5.67 8.15
C GLY A 107 -5.89 6.70 7.04
N ALA A 108 -5.31 6.27 5.91
CA ALA A 108 -5.07 7.15 4.77
C ALA A 108 -6.35 7.44 3.95
N ILE A 109 -7.32 6.54 4.00
CA ILE A 109 -8.61 6.64 3.32
C ILE A 109 -9.72 6.56 4.38
N ARG A 110 -10.57 7.57 4.42
CA ARG A 110 -11.74 7.55 5.29
C ARG A 110 -12.72 6.45 4.88
N GLY A 111 -13.18 5.67 5.86
CA GLY A 111 -14.07 4.53 5.67
C GLY A 111 -13.48 3.23 6.20
N ARG A 112 -14.17 2.13 5.98
CA ARG A 112 -13.77 0.82 6.53
C ARG A 112 -13.86 -0.28 5.47
N THR A 113 -13.15 -1.37 5.68
CA THR A 113 -13.37 -2.59 4.91
C THR A 113 -14.57 -3.34 5.48
N ARG A 114 -15.43 -3.84 4.60
CA ARG A 114 -16.66 -4.56 4.97
C ARG A 114 -16.76 -5.86 4.19
N ILE A 115 -17.49 -6.82 4.75
CA ILE A 115 -17.77 -8.08 4.09
C ILE A 115 -18.53 -7.83 2.78
N LEU A 116 -18.20 -8.59 1.73
CA LEU A 116 -18.96 -8.57 0.48
C LEU A 116 -20.40 -9.04 0.75
N SER A 117 -21.35 -8.43 0.04
CA SER A 117 -22.79 -8.67 0.20
C SER A 117 -23.41 -9.10 -1.14
N GLY A 118 -24.73 -9.29 -1.17
CA GLY A 118 -25.45 -9.54 -2.42
C GLY A 118 -25.44 -10.98 -2.91
N GLY A 119 -25.18 -11.96 -2.03
CA GLY A 119 -25.24 -13.38 -2.38
C GLY A 119 -23.96 -13.94 -3.00
N ALA A 120 -22.87 -13.18 -2.95
CA ALA A 120 -21.54 -13.65 -3.33
C ALA A 120 -21.14 -14.89 -2.53
N ARG A 121 -20.51 -15.85 -3.19
CA ARG A 121 -19.89 -16.99 -2.50
C ARG A 121 -18.57 -16.53 -1.89
N LEU A 122 -18.47 -16.57 -0.57
CA LEU A 122 -17.26 -16.14 0.15
C LEU A 122 -16.33 -17.30 0.46
N PRO A 123 -15.01 -17.09 0.31
CA PRO A 123 -14.39 -15.89 -0.27
C PRO A 123 -14.61 -15.82 -1.80
N HIS A 124 -14.63 -14.60 -2.35
CA HIS A 124 -14.52 -14.37 -3.79
C HIS A 124 -13.13 -14.83 -4.25
N ILE A 125 -13.08 -15.93 -4.99
CA ILE A 125 -11.83 -16.53 -5.50
C ILE A 125 -11.96 -16.77 -6.99
N GLY A 126 -11.08 -16.18 -7.77
CA GLY A 126 -11.00 -16.43 -9.21
C GLY A 126 -10.70 -15.17 -10.02
N TRP A 127 -10.90 -15.34 -11.32
CA TRP A 127 -10.78 -14.26 -12.30
C TRP A 127 -12.10 -13.52 -12.41
N ASN A 128 -12.05 -12.20 -12.38
CA ASN A 128 -13.22 -11.36 -12.56
C ASN A 128 -12.84 -10.06 -13.26
N GLN A 129 -13.84 -9.43 -13.88
CA GLN A 129 -13.67 -8.23 -14.68
C GLN A 129 -13.53 -6.99 -13.82
N VAL A 130 -12.58 -6.14 -14.20
CA VAL A 130 -12.35 -4.81 -13.59
C VAL A 130 -12.93 -3.76 -14.53
N GLU A 131 -14.02 -3.11 -14.12
CA GLU A 131 -14.68 -2.03 -14.85
C GLU A 131 -14.10 -0.69 -14.38
N ARG A 132 -13.62 0.12 -15.33
CA ARG A 132 -13.01 1.42 -15.01
C ARG A 132 -14.06 2.50 -14.85
N ASP A 133 -14.02 3.22 -13.74
CA ASP A 133 -14.86 4.42 -13.53
C ASP A 133 -14.28 5.66 -14.22
N ARG A 134 -12.94 5.68 -14.38
CA ARG A 134 -12.22 6.76 -15.05
C ARG A 134 -10.92 6.30 -15.66
N ASP A 135 -10.44 7.04 -16.66
CA ASP A 135 -9.12 6.80 -17.23
C ASP A 135 -8.02 7.13 -16.23
N HIS A 136 -7.02 6.24 -16.15
CA HIS A 136 -5.85 6.43 -15.32
C HIS A 136 -4.64 5.73 -15.95
N PRO A 137 -3.41 6.29 -15.87
CA PRO A 137 -2.21 5.72 -16.48
C PRO A 137 -1.91 4.28 -16.05
N THR A 138 -2.32 3.85 -14.84
CA THR A 138 -2.13 2.46 -14.39
C THR A 138 -2.86 1.43 -15.26
N PHE A 139 -3.88 1.83 -15.99
CA PHE A 139 -4.66 0.97 -16.89
C PHE A 139 -4.35 1.23 -18.39
N GLU A 140 -3.27 1.96 -18.71
CA GLU A 140 -2.85 2.17 -20.09
C GLU A 140 -2.59 0.82 -20.79
N GLU A 141 -3.12 0.65 -22.02
CA GLU A 141 -3.06 -0.59 -22.81
C GLU A 141 -3.69 -1.83 -22.13
N ILE A 142 -4.53 -1.64 -21.13
CA ILE A 142 -5.35 -2.70 -20.54
C ILE A 142 -6.80 -2.44 -20.98
N PRO A 143 -7.48 -3.38 -21.63
CA PRO A 143 -8.88 -3.21 -22.00
C PRO A 143 -9.76 -2.95 -20.78
N ASP A 144 -10.83 -2.16 -20.96
CA ASP A 144 -11.88 -2.13 -19.95
C ASP A 144 -12.50 -3.52 -19.78
N ARG A 145 -12.88 -3.86 -18.56
CA ARG A 145 -13.39 -5.20 -18.21
C ARG A 145 -12.36 -6.32 -18.44
N ALA A 146 -11.07 -6.02 -18.38
CA ALA A 146 -10.05 -7.05 -18.37
C ALA A 146 -10.15 -7.92 -17.11
N ASP A 147 -9.81 -9.20 -17.24
CA ASP A 147 -9.85 -10.15 -16.14
C ASP A 147 -8.63 -10.01 -15.24
N PHE A 148 -8.86 -9.89 -13.92
CA PHE A 148 -7.85 -9.92 -12.88
C PHE A 148 -8.18 -11.01 -11.85
N TYR A 149 -7.17 -11.46 -11.11
CA TYR A 149 -7.33 -12.50 -10.10
C TYR A 149 -7.62 -11.90 -8.73
N PHE A 150 -8.65 -12.39 -8.07
CA PHE A 150 -9.11 -11.99 -6.74
C PHE A 150 -9.09 -13.16 -5.76
N VAL A 151 -8.88 -12.88 -4.48
CA VAL A 151 -9.05 -13.82 -3.38
C VAL A 151 -9.30 -13.03 -2.09
N HIS A 152 -10.57 -12.70 -1.79
CA HIS A 152 -10.95 -11.93 -0.62
C HIS A 152 -12.42 -12.13 -0.22
N SER A 153 -12.75 -11.83 1.04
CA SER A 153 -14.14 -11.79 1.55
C SER A 153 -14.57 -10.37 1.90
N TYR A 154 -13.61 -9.47 2.09
CA TYR A 154 -13.82 -8.09 2.49
C TYR A 154 -13.30 -7.13 1.42
N ALA A 155 -13.94 -5.97 1.27
CA ALA A 155 -13.53 -4.91 0.37
C ALA A 155 -13.67 -3.54 1.03
N GLY A 156 -12.87 -2.58 0.57
CA GLY A 156 -12.92 -1.21 1.04
C GLY A 156 -14.22 -0.51 0.67
N ARG A 157 -14.73 0.29 1.60
CA ARG A 157 -15.85 1.22 1.36
C ARG A 157 -15.44 2.61 1.83
N PRO A 158 -14.98 3.47 0.89
CA PRO A 158 -14.64 4.84 1.23
C PRO A 158 -15.89 5.62 1.59
N GLU A 159 -15.73 6.56 2.51
CA GLU A 159 -16.79 7.42 3.01
C GLU A 159 -16.40 8.89 2.89
N GLY A 160 -17.41 9.76 2.84
CA GLY A 160 -17.21 11.20 2.75
C GLY A 160 -17.37 11.78 1.34
N PRO A 161 -17.25 13.11 1.21
CA PRO A 161 -17.60 13.83 -0.02
C PRO A 161 -16.68 13.53 -1.22
N THR A 162 -15.43 13.11 -0.98
CA THR A 162 -14.44 12.78 -2.01
C THR A 162 -14.34 11.30 -2.30
N ALA A 163 -15.22 10.47 -1.73
CA ALA A 163 -15.17 9.02 -1.89
C ALA A 163 -15.18 8.57 -3.37
N GLY A 164 -16.04 9.20 -4.20
CA GLY A 164 -16.12 8.88 -5.63
C GLY A 164 -14.88 9.27 -6.41
N GLU A 165 -14.19 10.36 -6.04
CA GLU A 165 -12.97 10.80 -6.73
C GLU A 165 -11.80 9.84 -6.52
N LEU A 166 -11.86 9.04 -5.46
CA LEU A 166 -10.84 8.07 -5.09
C LEU A 166 -10.91 6.81 -5.95
N VAL A 167 -12.13 6.40 -6.35
CA VAL A 167 -12.37 5.15 -7.07
C VAL A 167 -11.82 5.23 -8.49
N LEU A 168 -11.03 4.24 -8.88
CA LEU A 168 -10.55 4.07 -10.26
C LEU A 168 -11.33 3.02 -11.01
N ALA A 169 -11.71 1.95 -10.31
CA ALA A 169 -12.39 0.82 -10.91
C ALA A 169 -13.17 0.02 -9.87
N GLU A 170 -14.24 -0.61 -10.34
CA GLU A 170 -15.08 -1.51 -9.58
C GLU A 170 -15.14 -2.90 -10.23
N THR A 171 -15.61 -3.87 -9.45
CA THR A 171 -15.86 -5.25 -9.90
C THR A 171 -17.17 -5.72 -9.29
N THR A 172 -17.93 -6.51 -10.02
CA THR A 172 -19.21 -7.09 -9.54
C THR A 172 -19.07 -8.57 -9.26
N ASP A 173 -19.39 -8.99 -8.02
CA ASP A 173 -19.60 -10.38 -7.61
C ASP A 173 -20.78 -10.43 -6.63
N GLY A 174 -21.98 -10.62 -7.14
CA GLY A 174 -23.22 -10.44 -6.38
C GLY A 174 -23.55 -8.97 -6.11
N SER A 175 -22.61 -8.20 -5.57
CA SER A 175 -22.68 -6.74 -5.44
C SER A 175 -21.40 -6.09 -5.98
N SER A 176 -21.48 -4.81 -6.36
CA SER A 176 -20.29 -4.05 -6.74
C SER A 176 -19.39 -3.78 -5.53
N PHE A 177 -18.09 -3.85 -5.75
CA PHE A 177 -17.05 -3.47 -4.78
C PHE A 177 -15.89 -2.77 -5.48
N ILE A 178 -15.18 -1.94 -4.73
CA ILE A 178 -14.02 -1.20 -5.25
C ILE A 178 -12.88 -2.18 -5.52
N SER A 179 -12.39 -2.20 -6.75
CA SER A 179 -11.26 -3.00 -7.16
C SER A 179 -9.96 -2.21 -7.35
N ALA A 180 -10.05 -0.89 -7.53
CA ALA A 180 -8.87 0.00 -7.57
C ALA A 180 -9.19 1.40 -7.06
N VAL A 181 -8.21 2.02 -6.38
CA VAL A 181 -8.26 3.42 -5.92
C VAL A 181 -6.98 4.16 -6.27
N ALA A 182 -7.08 5.49 -6.45
CA ALA A 182 -5.91 6.37 -6.53
C ALA A 182 -6.19 7.75 -5.92
N ARG A 183 -5.18 8.31 -5.25
CA ARG A 183 -5.13 9.70 -4.80
C ARG A 183 -3.68 10.16 -4.79
N GLY A 184 -3.34 11.16 -5.63
CA GLY A 184 -1.95 11.56 -5.82
C GLY A 184 -1.07 10.38 -6.23
N ARG A 185 -0.03 10.11 -5.46
CA ARG A 185 0.90 8.98 -5.66
C ARG A 185 0.50 7.73 -4.88
N MET A 186 -0.62 7.73 -4.16
CA MET A 186 -1.16 6.56 -3.47
C MET A 186 -2.06 5.77 -4.41
N LEU A 187 -1.73 4.50 -4.63
CA LEU A 187 -2.49 3.52 -5.39
C LEU A 187 -2.88 2.34 -4.49
N GLY A 188 -4.02 1.75 -4.75
CA GLY A 188 -4.44 0.51 -4.09
C GLY A 188 -5.29 -0.34 -5.02
N VAL A 189 -5.08 -1.67 -4.99
CA VAL A 189 -5.85 -2.63 -5.78
C VAL A 189 -6.30 -3.81 -4.94
N GLN A 190 -7.53 -4.26 -5.13
CA GLN A 190 -8.08 -5.43 -4.44
C GLN A 190 -7.67 -6.75 -5.10
N PHE A 191 -7.41 -6.72 -6.39
CA PHE A 191 -6.88 -7.86 -7.13
C PHE A 191 -5.38 -8.05 -6.90
N HIS A 192 -4.86 -9.19 -7.34
CA HIS A 192 -3.45 -9.54 -7.30
C HIS A 192 -2.82 -9.38 -8.68
N PRO A 193 -2.20 -8.24 -9.02
CA PRO A 193 -1.61 -8.04 -10.34
C PRO A 193 -0.50 -9.06 -10.63
N GLU A 194 0.26 -9.48 -9.62
CA GLU A 194 1.33 -10.48 -9.73
C GLU A 194 0.81 -11.90 -10.09
N ARG A 195 -0.53 -12.09 -10.03
CA ARG A 195 -1.22 -13.33 -10.39
C ARG A 195 -2.18 -13.16 -11.56
N SER A 196 -2.25 -11.99 -12.15
CA SER A 196 -3.23 -11.61 -13.17
C SER A 196 -2.69 -11.69 -14.60
N GLY A 197 -1.68 -12.52 -14.84
CA GLY A 197 -1.15 -12.79 -16.17
C GLY A 197 -0.67 -11.54 -16.91
N PRO A 198 -0.89 -11.43 -18.24
CA PRO A 198 -0.39 -10.33 -19.04
C PRO A 198 -0.92 -8.95 -18.58
N TYR A 199 -2.20 -8.84 -18.23
CA TYR A 199 -2.79 -7.57 -17.78
C TYR A 199 -2.27 -7.15 -16.41
N GLY A 200 -2.03 -8.11 -15.52
CA GLY A 200 -1.40 -7.82 -14.23
C GLY A 200 0.04 -7.34 -14.39
N LEU A 201 0.82 -7.96 -15.26
CA LEU A 201 2.18 -7.51 -15.58
C LEU A 201 2.18 -6.12 -16.25
N ARG A 202 1.23 -5.86 -17.16
CA ARG A 202 1.06 -4.53 -17.76
C ARG A 202 0.72 -3.49 -16.71
N PHE A 203 -0.19 -3.79 -15.77
CA PHE A 203 -0.54 -2.90 -14.67
C PHE A 203 0.70 -2.54 -13.82
N LEU A 204 1.50 -3.55 -13.42
CA LEU A 204 2.75 -3.31 -12.68
C LEU A 204 3.74 -2.49 -13.52
N GLY A 205 3.83 -2.76 -14.83
CA GLY A 205 4.66 -1.98 -15.76
C GLY A 205 4.26 -0.52 -15.79
N ASN A 206 2.96 -0.24 -15.92
CA ASN A 206 2.44 1.11 -15.93
C ASN A 206 2.73 1.87 -14.61
N VAL A 207 2.59 1.20 -13.45
CA VAL A 207 2.97 1.78 -12.14
C VAL A 207 4.47 2.11 -12.10
N VAL A 208 5.33 1.18 -12.52
CA VAL A 208 6.80 1.39 -12.56
C VAL A 208 7.16 2.53 -13.51
N ASP A 209 6.48 2.65 -14.65
CA ASP A 209 6.70 3.74 -15.62
C ASP A 209 6.28 5.11 -15.08
N MET A 210 5.19 5.18 -14.29
CA MET A 210 4.79 6.40 -13.61
C MET A 210 5.87 6.87 -12.63
N VAL A 211 6.39 5.96 -11.79
CA VAL A 211 7.48 6.26 -10.84
C VAL A 211 8.76 6.69 -11.58
N ARG A 212 9.09 6.01 -12.69
CA ARG A 212 10.27 6.33 -13.50
C ARG A 212 10.21 7.72 -14.12
N ARG A 213 9.05 8.12 -14.64
CA ARG A 213 8.82 9.45 -15.24
C ARG A 213 8.94 10.56 -14.18
N ASP A 214 8.38 10.34 -13.00
CA ASP A 214 8.37 11.30 -11.90
C ASP A 214 9.78 11.52 -11.31
N GLY A 215 10.53 10.46 -11.03
CA GLY A 215 11.92 10.56 -10.55
C GLY A 215 12.92 11.14 -11.56
N GLY A 216 12.52 11.30 -12.84
CA GLY A 216 13.28 12.07 -13.85
C GLY A 216 13.10 13.58 -13.70
N VAL A 217 12.03 14.03 -13.06
CA VAL A 217 11.74 15.45 -12.82
C VAL A 217 12.42 15.93 -11.53
N ASP A 218 12.43 15.10 -10.48
CA ASP A 218 13.03 15.43 -9.17
C ASP A 218 14.57 15.47 -9.18
N ALA A 219 15.22 14.79 -10.12
CA ALA A 219 16.67 14.89 -10.31
C ALA A 219 17.15 16.29 -10.75
N ALA A 220 16.22 17.18 -11.10
CA ALA A 220 16.47 18.58 -11.44
C ALA A 220 16.13 19.57 -10.30
N ALA A 221 15.55 19.11 -9.18
CA ALA A 221 15.23 19.93 -8.01
C ALA A 221 16.26 19.69 -6.90
N SER A 222 16.88 20.79 -6.45
CA SER A 222 18.00 20.91 -5.50
C SER A 222 17.80 20.21 -4.15
N PRO A 223 18.89 19.95 -3.40
CA PRO A 223 18.85 19.24 -2.13
C PRO A 223 18.09 20.05 -1.07
N VAL A 224 17.21 19.36 -0.34
CA VAL A 224 16.57 19.90 0.86
C VAL A 224 17.64 20.14 1.90
N GLU A 225 17.85 21.42 2.25
CA GLU A 225 18.69 21.81 3.38
C GLU A 225 18.13 21.17 4.65
N THR A 226 18.92 20.32 5.28
CA THR A 226 18.64 19.82 6.62
C THR A 226 18.79 20.97 7.61
N GLY A 227 17.66 21.48 8.10
CA GLY A 227 17.64 22.46 9.20
C GLY A 227 18.25 21.87 10.47
N PRO A 228 18.75 22.71 11.38
CA PRO A 228 19.51 22.27 12.54
C PRO A 228 18.66 21.44 13.50
N ALA A 229 19.29 20.38 14.04
CA ALA A 229 18.71 19.50 15.04
C ALA A 229 18.21 20.30 16.25
N VAL A 230 16.94 20.12 16.61
CA VAL A 230 16.37 20.66 17.85
C VAL A 230 16.89 19.80 19.00
N GLU A 231 17.76 20.41 19.81
CA GLU A 231 18.29 19.83 21.03
C GLU A 231 17.18 19.80 22.10
N VAL A 232 16.64 18.61 22.39
CA VAL A 232 15.68 18.45 23.47
C VAL A 232 16.42 18.34 24.78
N ALA A 233 16.33 19.40 25.59
CA ALA A 233 16.88 19.44 26.93
C ALA A 233 16.23 18.37 27.82
N ALA A 234 17.05 17.45 28.32
CA ALA A 234 16.64 16.45 29.30
C ALA A 234 16.39 17.13 30.67
N SER A 235 15.10 17.26 31.02
CA SER A 235 14.71 17.69 32.39
C SER A 235 14.69 16.44 33.28
N ALA A 236 15.61 16.39 34.24
CA ALA A 236 15.68 15.35 35.25
C ALA A 236 14.49 15.42 36.20
N VAL A 237 13.61 14.44 36.15
CA VAL A 237 12.57 14.21 37.17
C VAL A 237 13.18 13.37 38.27
N GLN A 238 13.40 13.99 39.43
CA GLN A 238 13.86 13.35 40.66
C GLN A 238 12.67 12.61 41.29
N VAL A 239 12.68 11.25 41.25
CA VAL A 239 11.69 10.40 41.94
C VAL A 239 12.15 10.21 43.39
N ALA A 240 11.38 10.74 44.33
CA ALA A 240 11.57 10.49 45.75
C ALA A 240 11.10 9.07 46.11
N ALA A 241 11.94 8.30 46.82
CA ALA A 241 11.62 6.98 47.33
C ALA A 241 10.64 7.06 48.53
N PRO A 242 9.67 6.16 48.66
CA PRO A 242 8.81 6.05 49.81
C PRO A 242 9.55 5.39 50.99
N ALA A 243 9.34 5.94 52.17
CA ALA A 243 9.86 5.42 53.44
C ALA A 243 9.14 4.09 53.81
N VAL A 244 9.96 3.12 54.26
CA VAL A 244 9.46 1.88 54.85
C VAL A 244 9.23 2.10 56.33
N GLU A 245 7.96 2.10 56.77
CA GLU A 245 7.61 2.00 58.19
C GLU A 245 7.53 0.52 58.61
N SER A 246 8.39 0.16 59.53
CA SER A 246 8.33 -1.12 60.27
C SER A 246 7.22 -1.06 61.28
N VAL A 247 6.31 -2.05 61.26
CA VAL A 247 5.41 -2.36 62.38
C VAL A 247 5.70 -3.77 62.88
N VAL A 248 5.99 -3.83 64.18
CA VAL A 248 6.20 -4.97 65.04
C VAL A 248 5.05 -5.96 65.01
#